data_e242411d96db3a75b8390d6d581d0f69
#
_entry.id   e242411d96db3a75b8390d6d581d0f69
#
_cell.length_a   1.000
_cell.length_b   1.000
_cell.length_c   1.000
_cell.angle_alpha   90.00
_cell.angle_beta   90.00
_cell.angle_gamma   90.00
#
_symmetry.space_group_name_H-M   'P 1'
#
loop_
_entity.id
_entity.type
_entity.pdbx_description
1 polymer ?
#
loop_
_entity_poly.entity_id
_entity_poly.type
_entity_poly.pdbx_seq_one_letter_code
_entity_poly.pdbx_strand_id
1 'polypeptide(L)'
;MTHAIVLIEAEPAALPTLGGALADLDGVAEAYSVTGDWDFVVIVRVPDVDGVAEVVRNRVAQLDGIRRTHTMLAFEAFSRHDLESLFSIGT
;
A
#
# COMPACT_ATOMS: atom_id res chain seq x y z
N MET A 1 4.82 -13.77 -1.45
CA MET A 1 4.11 -12.51 -1.17
C MET A 1 3.98 -11.67 -2.42
N THR A 2 2.83 -11.08 -2.59
CA THR A 2 2.56 -10.14 -3.67
C THR A 2 2.55 -8.73 -3.11
N HIS A 3 3.24 -7.80 -3.77
CA HIS A 3 3.34 -6.42 -3.35
C HIS A 3 2.65 -5.51 -4.35
N ALA A 4 2.01 -4.47 -3.86
CA ALA A 4 1.47 -3.41 -4.69
C ALA A 4 1.72 -2.06 -4.06
N ILE A 5 1.83 -1.05 -4.89
CA ILE A 5 2.00 0.33 -4.46
C ILE A 5 0.75 1.08 -4.92
N VAL A 6 0.05 1.69 -3.97
CA VAL A 6 -1.18 2.42 -4.26
C VAL A 6 -0.96 3.90 -3.98
N LEU A 7 -1.07 4.71 -5.01
CA LEU A 7 -1.01 6.17 -4.89
C LEU A 7 -2.42 6.68 -4.68
N ILE A 8 -2.59 7.57 -3.71
CA ILE A 8 -3.92 8.05 -3.32
C ILE A 8 -3.95 9.57 -3.32
N GLU A 9 -4.94 10.11 -4.02
CA GLU A 9 -5.30 11.52 -3.94
C GLU A 9 -6.54 11.64 -3.04
N ALA A 10 -6.48 12.53 -2.06
CA ALA A 10 -7.52 12.65 -1.05
C ALA A 10 -8.18 14.03 -1.07
N GLU A 11 -9.41 14.08 -0.57
CA GLU A 11 -10.06 15.35 -0.25
C GLU A 11 -9.27 16.05 0.85
N PRO A 12 -9.07 17.37 0.76
CA PRO A 12 -8.29 18.08 1.78
C PRO A 12 -8.80 17.87 3.22
N ALA A 13 -10.11 17.78 3.40
CA ALA A 13 -10.69 17.58 4.71
C ALA A 13 -10.36 16.19 5.31
N ALA A 14 -10.00 15.21 4.48
CA ALA A 14 -9.68 13.87 4.93
C ALA A 14 -8.20 13.70 5.31
N LEU A 15 -7.34 14.63 4.90
CA LEU A 15 -5.89 14.50 5.11
C LEU A 15 -5.49 14.19 6.57
N PRO A 16 -6.08 14.82 7.59
CA PRO A 16 -5.66 14.55 8.97
C PRO A 16 -5.92 13.14 9.48
N THR A 17 -6.90 12.43 8.91
CA THR A 17 -7.33 11.13 9.46
C THR A 17 -7.11 9.95 8.52
N LEU A 18 -6.97 10.21 7.23
CA LEU A 18 -6.96 9.15 6.22
C LEU A 18 -5.71 8.25 6.31
N GLY A 19 -4.54 8.83 6.63
CA GLY A 19 -3.31 8.06 6.73
C GLY A 19 -3.38 6.95 7.77
N GLY A 20 -3.90 7.26 8.96
CA GLY A 20 -4.11 6.27 10.00
C GLY A 20 -5.11 5.20 9.60
N ALA A 21 -6.21 5.62 8.96
CA ALA A 21 -7.23 4.69 8.50
C ALA A 21 -6.67 3.73 7.43
N LEU A 22 -5.84 4.24 6.52
CA LEU A 22 -5.19 3.40 5.51
C LEU A 22 -4.25 2.38 6.15
N ALA A 23 -3.44 2.83 7.11
CA ALA A 23 -2.48 1.96 7.78
C ALA A 23 -3.15 0.84 8.59
N ASP A 24 -4.37 1.05 9.04
CA ASP A 24 -5.13 0.07 9.82
C ASP A 24 -5.80 -1.01 8.97
N LEU A 25 -5.84 -0.87 7.66
CA LEU A 25 -6.47 -1.86 6.79
C LEU A 25 -5.66 -3.14 6.73
N ASP A 26 -6.35 -4.28 6.80
CA ASP A 26 -5.71 -5.57 6.58
C ASP A 26 -5.12 -5.64 5.18
N GLY A 27 -3.89 -6.12 5.08
CA GLY A 27 -3.17 -6.20 3.81
C GLY A 27 -2.32 -4.98 3.51
N VAL A 28 -2.49 -3.89 4.24
CA VAL A 28 -1.63 -2.71 4.14
C VAL A 28 -0.46 -2.87 5.09
N ALA A 29 0.75 -2.85 4.54
CA ALA A 29 1.97 -2.93 5.34
C ALA A 29 2.36 -1.56 5.89
N GLU A 30 2.26 -0.52 5.06
CA GLU A 30 2.68 0.83 5.41
C GLU A 30 1.86 1.84 4.63
N ALA A 31 1.66 3.02 5.20
CA ALA A 31 1.06 4.16 4.52
C ALA A 31 1.90 5.39 4.82
N TYR A 32 2.21 6.14 3.78
CA TYR A 32 3.03 7.34 3.87
C TYR A 32 2.24 8.55 3.38
N SER A 33 2.35 9.65 4.10
CA SER A 33 1.92 10.96 3.60
C SER A 33 3.08 11.53 2.79
N VAL A 34 2.80 12.00 1.59
CA VAL A 34 3.85 12.41 0.65
C VAL A 34 3.57 13.79 0.06
N THR A 35 4.62 14.38 -0.51
CA THR A 35 4.50 15.62 -1.27
C THR A 35 4.30 15.32 -2.76
N GLY A 36 3.85 16.30 -3.52
CA GLY A 36 3.67 16.18 -4.97
C GLY A 36 2.21 15.99 -5.37
N ASP A 37 1.99 15.32 -6.48
CA ASP A 37 0.65 15.19 -7.07
C ASP A 37 -0.26 14.23 -6.30
N TRP A 38 0.30 13.39 -5.48
CA TRP A 38 -0.42 12.41 -4.66
C TRP A 38 -0.28 12.76 -3.19
N ASP A 39 -1.27 12.39 -2.39
CA ASP A 39 -1.28 12.70 -0.96
C ASP A 39 -0.73 11.56 -0.12
N PHE A 40 -0.98 10.31 -0.52
CA PHE A 40 -0.52 9.13 0.21
C PHE A 40 0.04 8.09 -0.73
N VAL A 41 1.03 7.35 -0.23
CA VAL A 41 1.55 6.14 -0.86
C VAL A 41 1.30 4.99 0.11
N VAL A 42 0.64 3.96 -0.36
CA VAL A 42 0.30 2.80 0.44
C VAL A 42 1.02 1.57 -0.11
N ILE A 43 1.68 0.84 0.76
CA ILE A 43 2.33 -0.42 0.42
C ILE A 43 1.42 -1.56 0.85
N VAL A 44 1.01 -2.37 -0.12
CA VAL A 44 0.15 -3.54 0.10
C VAL A 44 1.02 -4.79 0.01
N ARG A 45 0.91 -5.66 1.01
CA ARG A 45 1.57 -6.98 1.02
C ARG A 45 0.54 -8.03 1.37
N VAL A 46 0.28 -8.92 0.41
CA VAL A 46 -0.74 -9.95 0.54
C VAL A 46 -0.23 -11.23 -0.12
N PRO A 47 -0.85 -12.39 0.16
CA PRO A 47 -0.37 -13.66 -0.40
C PRO A 47 -0.41 -13.75 -1.93
N ASP A 48 -1.41 -13.12 -2.57
CA ASP A 48 -1.61 -13.25 -4.02
C ASP A 48 -2.27 -12.00 -4.62
N VAL A 49 -2.42 -12.01 -5.95
CA VAL A 49 -3.00 -10.88 -6.70
C VAL A 49 -4.47 -10.65 -6.31
N ASP A 50 -5.21 -11.70 -6.01
CA ASP A 50 -6.60 -11.55 -5.56
C ASP A 50 -6.66 -10.76 -4.25
N GLY A 51 -5.68 -10.94 -3.37
CA GLY A 51 -5.55 -10.16 -2.15
C GLY A 51 -5.33 -8.68 -2.41
N VAL A 52 -4.57 -8.34 -3.46
CA VAL A 52 -4.39 -6.93 -3.85
C VAL A 52 -5.74 -6.33 -4.27
N ALA A 53 -6.50 -7.05 -5.10
CA ALA A 53 -7.82 -6.58 -5.53
C ALA A 53 -8.76 -6.40 -4.34
N GLU A 54 -8.73 -7.30 -3.37
CA GLU A 54 -9.53 -7.19 -2.15
C GLU A 54 -9.21 -5.92 -1.37
N VAL A 55 -7.92 -5.63 -1.18
CA VAL A 55 -7.51 -4.42 -0.46
C VAL A 55 -7.95 -3.17 -1.20
N VAL A 56 -7.66 -3.08 -2.50
CA VAL A 56 -7.90 -1.86 -3.27
C VAL A 56 -9.39 -1.64 -3.51
N ARG A 57 -10.11 -2.67 -3.94
CA ARG A 57 -11.52 -2.52 -4.34
C ARG A 57 -12.48 -2.51 -3.16
N ASN A 58 -12.20 -3.30 -2.12
CA ASN A 58 -13.15 -3.47 -1.04
C ASN A 58 -12.77 -2.74 0.24
N ARG A 59 -11.48 -2.60 0.54
CA ARG A 59 -11.04 -1.95 1.77
C ARG A 59 -10.72 -0.48 1.58
N VAL A 60 -9.83 -0.16 0.64
CA VAL A 60 -9.49 1.23 0.34
C VAL A 60 -10.72 1.99 -0.17
N ALA A 61 -11.49 1.37 -1.05
CA ALA A 61 -12.66 2.00 -1.64
C ALA A 61 -13.78 2.31 -0.64
N GLN A 62 -13.77 1.68 0.55
CA GLN A 62 -14.76 1.97 1.60
C GLN A 62 -14.39 3.19 2.44
N LEU A 63 -13.18 3.70 2.33
CA LEU A 63 -12.76 4.88 3.10
C LEU A 63 -13.28 6.16 2.45
N ASP A 64 -13.82 7.04 3.29
CA ASP A 64 -14.29 8.34 2.82
C ASP A 64 -13.11 9.27 2.54
N GLY A 65 -13.29 10.16 1.58
CA GLY A 65 -12.33 11.21 1.30
C GLY A 65 -11.27 10.85 0.26
N ILE A 66 -11.38 9.71 -0.38
CA ILE A 66 -10.48 9.34 -1.47
C ILE A 66 -11.06 9.83 -2.79
N ARG A 67 -10.28 10.63 -3.52
CA ARG A 67 -10.66 11.17 -4.82
C ARG A 67 -10.25 10.25 -5.96
N ARG A 68 -9.02 9.74 -5.88
CA ARG A 68 -8.43 9.00 -6.98
C ARG A 68 -7.37 8.06 -6.43
N THR A 69 -7.26 6.90 -7.05
CA THR A 69 -6.21 5.94 -6.72
C THR A 69 -5.51 5.50 -8.00
N HIS A 70 -4.24 5.14 -7.84
CA HIS A 70 -3.45 4.54 -8.91
C HIS A 70 -2.69 3.37 -8.30
N THR A 71 -3.01 2.16 -8.74
CA THR A 71 -2.41 0.94 -8.21
C THR A 71 -1.37 0.40 -9.17
N MET A 72 -0.18 0.15 -8.64
CA MET A 72 0.90 -0.49 -9.38
C MET A 72 1.18 -1.84 -8.74
N LEU A 73 1.02 -2.90 -9.51
CA LEU A 73 1.39 -4.24 -9.05
C LEU A 73 2.91 -4.40 -9.26
N ALA A 74 3.62 -4.77 -8.19
CA ALA A 74 5.05 -4.99 -8.29
C ALA A 74 5.31 -6.39 -8.85
N PHE A 75 6.11 -6.47 -9.91
CA PHE A 75 6.55 -7.76 -10.41
C PHE A 75 7.57 -8.40 -9.49
N GLU A 76 8.50 -7.58 -8.99
CA GLU A 76 9.57 -8.03 -8.11
C GLU A 76 9.86 -6.96 -7.08
N ALA A 77 10.26 -7.39 -5.89
CA ALA A 77 10.71 -6.49 -4.84
C ALA A 77 12.17 -6.79 -4.54
N PHE A 78 12.99 -5.75 -4.56
CA PHE A 78 14.42 -5.87 -4.29
C PHE A 78 14.72 -5.10 -3.01
N SER A 79 15.32 -5.76 -2.04
CA SER A 79 15.82 -5.08 -0.86
C SER A 79 17.04 -5.80 -0.34
N ARG A 80 17.93 -5.04 0.28
CA ARG A 80 19.12 -5.60 0.91
C ARG A 80 18.74 -6.54 2.04
N HIS A 81 17.71 -6.19 2.80
CA HIS A 81 17.22 -7.01 3.91
C HIS A 81 16.72 -8.37 3.43
N ASP A 82 15.98 -8.41 2.34
CA ASP A 82 15.47 -9.66 1.78
C ASP A 82 16.61 -10.55 1.29
N LEU A 83 17.62 -9.98 0.65
CA LEU A 83 18.79 -10.72 0.21
C LEU A 83 19.56 -11.30 1.39
N GLU A 84 19.76 -10.53 2.44
CA GLU A 84 20.44 -11.00 3.65
C GLU A 84 19.67 -12.14 4.31
N SER A 85 18.35 -12.04 4.39
CA SER A 85 17.49 -13.09 4.93
C SER A 85 17.59 -14.37 4.13
N LEU A 86 17.66 -14.27 2.81
CA LEU A 86 17.80 -15.41 1.91
C LEU A 86 19.13 -16.12 2.13
N PHE A 87 20.21 -15.38 2.24
CA PHE A 87 21.52 -15.94 2.51
C PHE A 87 21.60 -16.57 3.90
N SER A 88 20.97 -15.96 4.89
CA SER A 88 20.93 -16.51 6.25
C SER A 88 20.21 -17.84 6.30
N ILE A 89 19.15 -18.02 5.55
CA ILE A 89 18.41 -19.27 5.44
C ILE A 89 19.26 -20.35 4.77
N GLY A 90 20.08 -19.95 3.80
CA GLY A 90 20.95 -20.87 3.08
C GLY A 90 22.18 -21.34 3.86
N THR A 91 22.44 -20.73 4.98
CA THR A 91 23.55 -21.10 5.83
C THR A 91 23.09 -21.87 7.07
#